data_189c1e446de98e128bd267148ccaaaa0
#
_entry.id   189c1e446de98e128bd267148ccaaaa0
#
_cell.length_a   1.000
_cell.length_b   1.000
_cell.length_c   1.000
_cell.angle_alpha   90.00
_cell.angle_beta   90.00
_cell.angle_gamma   90.00
#
_symmetry.space_group_name_H-M   'P 1'
#
loop_
_entity.id
_entity.type
_entity.pdbx_description
1 polymer ?
#
loop_
_entity_poly.entity_id
_entity_poly.type
_entity_poly.pdbx_seq_one_letter_code
_entity_poly.pdbx_strand_id
1 'polypeptide(L)'
;MEMSLTPRQMAKQLLNGVPPSRPLFLPIVFSFGARVENVSLGTFLGSPTKISSSLRQMRSHLRVDGVACYFHPHLEVEALGATLQSIAEGQPPGLLWPQSAPKGELPEGLRSPEQAVQGGRIPVAVEVIRRMNSLANRDFLLMAAVTGPLTLAAQISGLDRREKGRGECLSISVQGFAASVLTGVTTAFLQAGADLIVILEEILPAQSAESYDSWVNLLAPTINVIRFYEALPVIQLTNAQGVLDHWTTIFQQQWDCVVSLPAAAMTLRHREGSLETCSAKLGISLPLEACRPEPSGGKDELTFRPLGIPRCRYSIITTAGDIPPTTDMKCLLRIFGEVPRTFSNR
;
A
#
# COMPACT_ATOMS: atom_id res chain seq x y z
N MET A 1 5.70 25.70 25.10
CA MET A 1 4.79 25.11 24.09
C MET A 1 5.65 24.26 23.14
N GLU A 2 5.72 22.97 23.35
CA GLU A 2 6.40 22.09 22.37
C GLU A 2 5.69 22.22 21.03
N MET A 3 6.42 22.64 20.00
CA MET A 3 5.91 22.67 18.64
C MET A 3 5.63 21.22 18.21
N SER A 4 4.38 20.88 17.92
CA SER A 4 4.04 19.55 17.43
C SER A 4 4.73 19.33 16.08
N LEU A 5 5.43 18.19 15.94
CA LEU A 5 6.10 17.82 14.70
C LEU A 5 5.10 17.65 13.56
N THR A 6 5.47 18.11 12.38
CA THR A 6 4.68 17.86 11.17
C THR A 6 4.78 16.39 10.74
N PRO A 7 3.80 15.84 9.98
CA PRO A 7 3.89 14.48 9.44
C PRO A 7 5.19 14.19 8.69
N ARG A 8 5.71 15.16 7.94
CA ARG A 8 6.99 15.01 7.22
C ARG A 8 8.19 14.92 8.17
N GLN A 9 8.20 15.69 9.25
CA GLN A 9 9.24 15.58 10.29
C GLN A 9 9.18 14.24 11.03
N MET A 10 7.97 13.75 11.34
CA MET A 10 7.78 12.43 11.96
C MET A 10 8.24 11.28 11.03
N ALA A 11 7.96 11.37 9.72
CA ALA A 11 8.43 10.38 8.75
C ALA A 11 9.96 10.37 8.66
N LYS A 12 10.63 11.54 8.70
CA LYS A 12 12.10 11.64 8.75
C LYS A 12 12.67 11.06 10.04
N GLN A 13 12.05 11.29 11.19
CA GLN A 13 12.44 10.64 12.44
C GLN A 13 12.37 9.11 12.32
N LEU A 14 11.25 8.61 11.78
CA LEU A 14 11.04 7.18 11.61
C LEU A 14 12.05 6.55 10.64
N LEU A 15 12.41 7.24 9.56
CA LEU A 15 13.46 6.83 8.63
C LEU A 15 14.81 6.66 9.34
N ASN A 16 15.08 7.50 10.35
CA ASN A 16 16.29 7.46 11.18
C ASN A 16 16.16 6.53 12.41
N GLY A 17 15.11 5.70 12.46
CA GLY A 17 14.89 4.74 13.56
C GLY A 17 14.33 5.36 14.85
N VAL A 18 13.94 6.62 14.83
CA VAL A 18 13.32 7.29 15.98
C VAL A 18 11.81 7.11 15.93
N PRO A 19 11.19 6.50 16.95
CA PRO A 19 9.74 6.31 16.99
C PRO A 19 9.02 7.66 17.00
N PRO A 20 7.94 7.81 16.20
CA PRO A 20 7.17 9.04 16.21
C PRO A 20 6.40 9.20 17.54
N SER A 21 6.07 10.44 17.90
CA SER A 21 5.30 10.75 19.12
C SER A 21 3.88 10.17 19.09
N ARG A 22 3.33 9.97 17.90
CA ARG A 22 2.07 9.28 17.63
C ARG A 22 2.18 8.53 16.30
N PRO A 23 1.34 7.52 16.04
CA PRO A 23 1.28 6.90 14.73
C PRO A 23 0.97 7.91 13.61
N LEU A 24 1.61 7.75 12.44
CA LEU A 24 1.20 8.43 11.22
C LEU A 24 -0.05 7.74 10.66
N PHE A 25 -1.11 8.51 10.44
CA PHE A 25 -2.35 8.00 9.86
C PHE A 25 -2.36 8.22 8.34
N LEU A 26 -2.17 7.15 7.59
CA LEU A 26 -1.89 7.13 6.15
C LEU A 26 -2.85 6.19 5.40
N PRO A 27 -4.17 6.42 5.44
CA PRO A 27 -5.13 5.55 4.75
C PRO A 27 -5.00 5.71 3.24
N ILE A 28 -5.22 4.62 2.50
CA ILE A 28 -5.31 4.65 1.05
C ILE A 28 -6.74 5.07 0.67
N VAL A 29 -6.91 6.35 0.35
CA VAL A 29 -8.18 6.93 -0.11
C VAL A 29 -7.94 7.55 -1.47
N PHE A 30 -8.03 6.75 -2.51
CA PHE A 30 -7.71 7.19 -3.86
C PHE A 30 -8.94 7.14 -4.78
N SER A 31 -9.52 5.96 -5.02
CA SER A 31 -10.65 5.82 -5.94
C SER A 31 -11.92 6.58 -5.48
N PHE A 32 -12.03 6.86 -4.19
CA PHE A 32 -13.07 7.74 -3.64
C PHE A 32 -13.05 9.14 -4.28
N GLY A 33 -11.90 9.58 -4.79
CA GLY A 33 -11.76 10.84 -5.54
C GLY A 33 -12.62 10.91 -6.79
N ALA A 34 -12.95 9.79 -7.43
CA ALA A 34 -13.87 9.75 -8.57
C ALA A 34 -15.28 10.23 -8.18
N ARG A 35 -15.75 9.86 -6.97
CA ARG A 35 -17.01 10.34 -6.42
C ARG A 35 -16.96 11.83 -6.08
N VAL A 36 -15.84 12.30 -5.52
CA VAL A 36 -15.64 13.73 -5.21
C VAL A 36 -15.72 14.59 -6.48
N GLU A 37 -15.14 14.12 -7.57
CA GLU A 37 -15.16 14.78 -8.89
C GLU A 37 -16.41 14.47 -9.72
N ASN A 38 -17.33 13.62 -9.21
CA ASN A 38 -18.54 13.17 -9.88
C ASN A 38 -18.29 12.63 -11.31
N VAL A 39 -17.31 11.72 -11.44
CA VAL A 39 -16.94 11.08 -12.70
C VAL A 39 -16.81 9.58 -12.55
N SER A 40 -16.82 8.84 -13.68
CA SER A 40 -16.51 7.41 -13.66
C SER A 40 -15.08 7.15 -13.19
N LEU A 41 -14.83 6.00 -12.58
CA LEU A 41 -13.49 5.61 -12.14
C LEU A 41 -12.49 5.60 -13.31
N GLY A 42 -12.89 5.10 -14.48
CA GLY A 42 -12.04 5.09 -15.67
C GLY A 42 -11.61 6.49 -16.11
N THR A 43 -12.53 7.47 -16.12
CA THR A 43 -12.22 8.88 -16.40
C THR A 43 -11.30 9.47 -15.33
N PHE A 44 -11.54 9.15 -14.08
CA PHE A 44 -10.73 9.62 -12.94
C PHE A 44 -9.29 9.14 -13.06
N LEU A 45 -9.09 7.84 -13.25
CA LEU A 45 -7.77 7.19 -13.33
C LEU A 45 -6.87 7.74 -14.44
N GLY A 46 -7.45 8.30 -15.52
CA GLY A 46 -6.69 8.88 -16.63
C GLY A 46 -6.46 10.41 -16.53
N SER A 47 -6.96 11.08 -15.48
CA SER A 47 -6.95 12.55 -15.42
C SER A 47 -6.12 13.10 -14.26
N PRO A 48 -4.87 13.52 -14.47
CA PRO A 48 -4.05 14.12 -13.41
C PRO A 48 -4.73 15.32 -12.75
N THR A 49 -5.49 16.09 -13.53
CA THR A 49 -6.18 17.31 -13.04
C THR A 49 -7.29 16.95 -12.04
N LYS A 50 -8.15 15.98 -12.38
CA LYS A 50 -9.23 15.53 -11.49
C LYS A 50 -8.68 14.86 -10.22
N ILE A 51 -7.66 14.02 -10.39
CA ILE A 51 -6.99 13.37 -9.25
C ILE A 51 -6.41 14.43 -8.32
N SER A 52 -5.61 15.36 -8.82
CA SER A 52 -4.99 16.39 -7.98
C SER A 52 -6.00 17.33 -7.33
N SER A 53 -7.13 17.63 -7.99
CA SER A 53 -8.23 18.41 -7.43
C SER A 53 -8.88 17.68 -6.27
N SER A 54 -9.28 16.42 -6.47
CA SER A 54 -9.94 15.62 -5.44
C SER A 54 -9.03 15.37 -4.23
N LEU A 55 -7.73 15.11 -4.43
CA LEU A 55 -6.78 14.91 -3.33
C LEU A 55 -6.67 16.15 -2.43
N ARG A 56 -6.64 17.36 -3.02
CA ARG A 56 -6.64 18.61 -2.26
C ARG A 56 -7.93 18.78 -1.46
N GLN A 57 -9.09 18.51 -2.07
CA GLN A 57 -10.38 18.58 -1.39
C GLN A 57 -10.46 17.56 -0.25
N MET A 58 -10.11 16.30 -0.51
CA MET A 58 -10.11 15.26 0.51
C MET A 58 -9.16 15.59 1.68
N ARG A 59 -7.94 16.08 1.38
CA ARG A 59 -6.97 16.45 2.43
C ARG A 59 -7.53 17.50 3.39
N SER A 60 -8.28 18.48 2.89
CA SER A 60 -8.87 19.52 3.74
C SER A 60 -9.92 18.99 4.72
N HIS A 61 -10.60 17.87 4.38
CA HIS A 61 -11.69 17.30 5.16
C HIS A 61 -11.25 16.11 6.04
N LEU A 62 -10.33 15.28 5.57
CA LEU A 62 -10.04 13.97 6.17
C LEU A 62 -8.99 13.98 7.28
N ARG A 63 -8.35 15.07 7.60
CA ARG A 63 -7.35 15.18 8.69
C ARG A 63 -6.32 14.04 8.72
N VAL A 64 -5.86 13.60 7.55
CA VAL A 64 -4.87 12.53 7.39
C VAL A 64 -3.46 13.10 7.32
N ASP A 65 -2.45 12.31 7.69
CA ASP A 65 -1.05 12.74 7.69
C ASP A 65 -0.41 12.65 6.30
N GLY A 66 -1.03 11.94 5.37
CA GLY A 66 -0.59 11.84 3.98
C GLY A 66 -1.73 11.48 3.04
N VAL A 67 -1.49 11.64 1.76
CA VAL A 67 -2.45 11.32 0.69
C VAL A 67 -1.85 10.33 -0.29
N ALA A 68 -2.61 9.31 -0.67
CA ALA A 68 -2.25 8.39 -1.76
C ALA A 68 -2.40 9.11 -3.10
N CYS A 69 -1.30 9.48 -3.73
CA CYS A 69 -1.30 10.25 -4.99
C CYS A 69 -1.80 9.43 -6.16
N TYR A 70 -1.52 8.14 -6.17
CA TYR A 70 -2.06 7.18 -7.13
C TYR A 70 -2.12 5.79 -6.52
N PHE A 71 -3.17 5.05 -6.83
CA PHE A 71 -3.34 3.65 -6.43
C PHE A 71 -4.12 2.87 -7.49
N HIS A 72 -3.54 1.77 -7.94
CA HIS A 72 -4.24 0.78 -8.76
C HIS A 72 -3.53 -0.56 -8.64
N PRO A 73 -4.21 -1.67 -8.29
CA PRO A 73 -3.57 -2.96 -8.00
C PRO A 73 -2.90 -3.64 -9.21
N HIS A 74 -3.11 -3.11 -10.42
CA HIS A 74 -2.54 -3.62 -11.67
C HIS A 74 -1.81 -2.53 -12.45
N LEU A 75 -1.27 -1.51 -11.76
CA LEU A 75 -0.60 -0.38 -12.41
C LEU A 75 0.63 -0.82 -13.19
N GLU A 76 1.46 -1.66 -12.60
CA GLU A 76 2.71 -2.13 -13.17
C GLU A 76 2.47 -3.11 -14.32
N VAL A 77 1.51 -4.04 -14.19
CA VAL A 77 1.21 -4.99 -15.28
C VAL A 77 0.56 -4.30 -16.50
N GLU A 78 -0.25 -3.28 -16.28
CA GLU A 78 -0.75 -2.42 -17.36
C GLU A 78 0.40 -1.70 -18.07
N ALA A 79 1.35 -1.18 -17.29
CA ALA A 79 2.54 -0.52 -17.81
C ALA A 79 3.41 -1.47 -18.63
N LEU A 80 3.44 -2.76 -18.27
CA LEU A 80 4.13 -3.82 -19.01
C LEU A 80 3.41 -4.26 -20.29
N GLY A 81 2.17 -3.84 -20.52
CA GLY A 81 1.41 -4.11 -21.73
C GLY A 81 0.21 -5.02 -21.55
N ALA A 82 -0.11 -5.43 -20.32
CA ALA A 82 -1.34 -6.19 -20.07
C ALA A 82 -2.59 -5.33 -20.32
N THR A 83 -3.65 -5.95 -20.80
CA THR A 83 -4.97 -5.34 -20.90
C THR A 83 -5.85 -5.77 -19.73
N LEU A 84 -6.51 -4.80 -19.08
CA LEU A 84 -7.43 -5.08 -18.01
C LEU A 84 -8.82 -5.38 -18.58
N GLN A 85 -9.33 -6.57 -18.31
CA GLN A 85 -10.67 -6.99 -18.70
C GLN A 85 -11.62 -6.88 -17.51
N SER A 86 -12.69 -6.11 -17.66
CA SER A 86 -13.77 -6.11 -16.66
C SER A 86 -14.52 -7.45 -16.74
N ILE A 87 -14.54 -8.19 -15.63
CA ILE A 87 -15.20 -9.52 -15.59
C ILE A 87 -16.64 -9.38 -15.11
N ALA A 88 -16.87 -8.72 -14.00
CA ALA A 88 -18.19 -8.44 -13.43
C ALA A 88 -18.10 -7.33 -12.41
N GLU A 89 -19.24 -6.72 -12.09
CA GLU A 89 -19.31 -5.69 -11.04
C GLU A 89 -18.92 -6.29 -9.68
N GLY A 90 -17.92 -5.72 -9.04
CA GLY A 90 -17.41 -6.19 -7.74
C GLY A 90 -16.32 -7.28 -7.81
N GLN A 91 -15.94 -7.75 -8.99
CA GLN A 91 -14.78 -8.63 -9.15
C GLN A 91 -13.52 -7.85 -9.60
N PRO A 92 -12.32 -8.27 -9.17
CA PRO A 92 -11.10 -7.68 -9.69
C PRO A 92 -11.00 -7.92 -11.20
N PRO A 93 -10.52 -6.94 -11.98
CA PRO A 93 -10.37 -7.12 -13.42
C PRO A 93 -9.44 -8.28 -13.74
N GLY A 94 -9.79 -9.06 -14.76
CA GLY A 94 -8.90 -10.08 -15.34
C GLY A 94 -7.72 -9.41 -16.05
N LEU A 95 -6.59 -10.10 -16.05
CA LEU A 95 -5.41 -9.69 -16.82
C LEU A 95 -5.35 -10.48 -18.11
N LEU A 96 -5.26 -9.77 -19.24
CA LEU A 96 -5.00 -10.36 -20.55
C LEU A 96 -3.63 -9.89 -21.03
N TRP A 97 -2.74 -10.85 -21.28
CA TRP A 97 -1.46 -10.60 -21.93
C TRP A 97 -1.59 -10.73 -23.43
N PRO A 98 -0.83 -9.96 -24.24
CA PRO A 98 -0.84 -10.06 -25.70
C PRO A 98 -0.52 -11.48 -26.20
N GLN A 99 0.37 -12.17 -25.48
CA GLN A 99 0.71 -13.57 -25.71
C GLN A 99 0.73 -14.31 -24.37
N SER A 100 0.15 -15.52 -24.35
CA SER A 100 0.16 -16.36 -23.15
C SER A 100 1.50 -17.07 -23.01
N ALA A 101 2.09 -16.99 -21.81
CA ALA A 101 3.24 -17.81 -21.42
C ALA A 101 2.79 -19.06 -20.67
N PRO A 102 3.64 -20.10 -20.59
CA PRO A 102 3.49 -21.14 -19.59
C PRO A 102 3.43 -20.53 -18.17
N LYS A 103 2.64 -21.15 -17.29
CA LYS A 103 2.53 -20.66 -15.91
C LYS A 103 3.91 -20.60 -15.23
N GLY A 104 4.24 -19.46 -14.65
CA GLY A 104 5.51 -19.24 -13.96
C GLY A 104 6.64 -18.68 -14.82
N GLU A 105 6.39 -18.41 -16.10
CA GLU A 105 7.35 -17.83 -17.04
C GLU A 105 6.95 -16.40 -17.45
N LEU A 106 7.89 -15.70 -18.10
CA LEU A 106 7.63 -14.36 -18.64
C LEU A 106 6.82 -14.46 -19.94
N PRO A 107 5.70 -13.75 -20.10
CA PRO A 107 5.01 -13.63 -21.37
C PRO A 107 5.88 -13.00 -22.45
N GLU A 108 5.75 -13.44 -23.69
CA GLU A 108 6.38 -12.79 -24.81
C GLU A 108 5.78 -11.39 -25.08
N GLY A 109 6.61 -10.46 -25.56
CA GLY A 109 6.15 -9.12 -25.89
C GLY A 109 5.96 -8.17 -24.70
N LEU A 110 6.41 -8.56 -23.50
CA LEU A 110 6.47 -7.63 -22.36
C LEU A 110 7.37 -6.43 -22.67
N ARG A 111 6.96 -5.27 -22.22
CA ARG A 111 7.84 -4.12 -22.18
C ARG A 111 8.97 -4.35 -21.18
N SER A 112 10.16 -3.81 -21.48
CA SER A 112 11.26 -3.85 -20.51
C SER A 112 10.95 -3.03 -19.26
N PRO A 113 11.66 -3.23 -18.14
CA PRO A 113 11.49 -2.40 -16.93
C PRO A 113 11.61 -0.90 -17.20
N GLU A 114 12.52 -0.49 -18.09
CA GLU A 114 12.71 0.92 -18.48
C GLU A 114 11.52 1.45 -19.29
N GLN A 115 10.97 0.63 -20.18
CA GLN A 115 9.79 0.99 -20.97
C GLN A 115 8.53 1.05 -20.12
N ALA A 116 8.43 0.21 -19.08
CA ALA A 116 7.29 0.20 -18.16
C ALA A 116 7.10 1.55 -17.46
N VAL A 117 8.19 2.26 -17.12
CA VAL A 117 8.12 3.58 -16.48
C VAL A 117 7.36 4.61 -17.32
N GLN A 118 7.33 4.45 -18.64
CA GLN A 118 6.56 5.29 -19.57
C GLN A 118 5.26 4.62 -20.05
N GLY A 119 4.95 3.41 -19.54
CA GLY A 119 3.81 2.62 -19.94
C GLY A 119 2.55 2.89 -19.12
N GLY A 120 1.40 2.49 -19.67
CA GLY A 120 0.12 2.53 -19.00
C GLY A 120 -0.19 3.88 -18.37
N ARG A 121 -0.62 3.86 -17.10
CA ARG A 121 -0.94 5.05 -16.31
C ARG A 121 0.18 5.52 -15.38
N ILE A 122 1.40 4.97 -15.48
CA ILE A 122 2.55 5.44 -14.71
C ILE A 122 2.81 6.95 -14.95
N PRO A 123 2.81 7.48 -16.20
CA PRO A 123 2.99 8.91 -16.44
C PRO A 123 1.91 9.78 -15.77
N VAL A 124 0.66 9.28 -15.69
CA VAL A 124 -0.43 9.97 -14.98
C VAL A 124 -0.11 10.05 -13.48
N ALA A 125 0.31 8.95 -12.88
CA ALA A 125 0.69 8.90 -11.47
C ALA A 125 1.86 9.85 -11.15
N VAL A 126 2.90 9.84 -11.96
CA VAL A 126 4.06 10.75 -11.86
C VAL A 126 3.62 12.21 -11.93
N GLU A 127 2.74 12.56 -12.87
CA GLU A 127 2.24 13.93 -13.00
C GLU A 127 1.40 14.37 -11.81
N VAL A 128 0.57 13.47 -11.23
CA VAL A 128 -0.17 13.77 -10.00
C VAL A 128 0.78 14.07 -8.85
N ILE A 129 1.82 13.24 -8.66
CA ILE A 129 2.81 13.45 -7.59
C ILE A 129 3.51 14.81 -7.78
N ARG A 130 3.93 15.16 -8.99
CA ARG A 130 4.56 16.46 -9.30
C ARG A 130 3.65 17.63 -8.95
N ARG A 131 2.37 17.58 -9.35
CA ARG A 131 1.37 18.62 -9.04
C ARG A 131 1.14 18.77 -7.55
N MET A 132 1.05 17.66 -6.83
CA MET A 132 0.88 17.69 -5.38
C MET A 132 2.16 18.16 -4.67
N ASN A 133 3.33 17.82 -5.19
CA ASN A 133 4.62 18.28 -4.66
C ASN A 133 4.86 19.79 -4.86
N SER A 134 4.30 20.38 -5.91
CA SER A 134 4.41 21.81 -6.18
C SER A 134 3.56 22.72 -5.25
N LEU A 135 2.74 22.14 -4.36
CA LEU A 135 1.95 22.90 -3.41
C LEU A 135 2.84 23.59 -2.38
N ALA A 136 2.69 24.90 -2.25
CA ALA A 136 3.43 25.67 -1.26
C ALA A 136 3.09 25.25 0.18
N ASN A 137 4.09 25.26 1.05
CA ASN A 137 3.94 24.96 2.49
C ASN A 137 3.27 23.62 2.80
N ARG A 138 3.55 22.60 1.98
CA ARG A 138 3.01 21.27 2.18
C ARG A 138 3.53 20.64 3.47
N ASP A 139 2.63 20.38 4.42
CA ASP A 139 2.90 19.77 5.72
C ASP A 139 2.61 18.27 5.79
N PHE A 140 1.91 17.71 4.80
CA PHE A 140 1.49 16.30 4.69
C PHE A 140 2.41 15.49 3.76
N LEU A 141 2.34 14.17 3.89
CA LEU A 141 3.12 13.23 3.08
C LEU A 141 2.44 12.93 1.74
N LEU A 142 3.24 12.84 0.68
CA LEU A 142 2.83 12.28 -0.61
C LEU A 142 3.19 10.80 -0.62
N MET A 143 2.16 9.97 -0.63
CA MET A 143 2.28 8.53 -0.63
C MET A 143 2.07 7.98 -2.04
N ALA A 144 2.97 7.15 -2.52
CA ALA A 144 2.79 6.34 -3.72
C ALA A 144 2.77 4.86 -3.33
N ALA A 145 1.91 4.09 -3.98
CA ALA A 145 1.81 2.64 -3.78
C ALA A 145 2.30 1.91 -5.01
N VAL A 146 3.03 0.84 -4.79
CA VAL A 146 3.58 -0.07 -5.82
C VAL A 146 3.34 -1.51 -5.42
N THR A 147 3.25 -2.41 -6.40
CA THR A 147 3.05 -3.84 -6.17
C THR A 147 4.38 -4.49 -5.79
N GLY A 148 4.41 -5.28 -4.72
CA GLY A 148 5.61 -5.99 -4.27
C GLY A 148 6.10 -7.05 -5.28
N PRO A 149 7.40 -7.44 -5.21
CA PRO A 149 8.03 -8.22 -6.28
C PRO A 149 7.42 -9.61 -6.47
N LEU A 150 7.03 -10.32 -5.41
CA LEU A 150 6.41 -11.64 -5.56
C LEU A 150 4.97 -11.53 -6.07
N THR A 151 4.22 -10.55 -5.60
CA THR A 151 2.86 -10.28 -6.08
C THR A 151 2.88 -9.86 -7.55
N LEU A 152 3.81 -8.99 -7.95
CA LEU A 152 3.97 -8.58 -9.34
C LEU A 152 4.40 -9.75 -10.23
N ALA A 153 5.35 -10.57 -9.77
CA ALA A 153 5.79 -11.78 -10.48
C ALA A 153 4.62 -12.75 -10.73
N ALA A 154 3.76 -12.96 -9.73
CA ALA A 154 2.57 -13.78 -9.90
C ALA A 154 1.56 -13.19 -10.89
N GLN A 155 1.35 -11.89 -10.84
CA GLN A 155 0.48 -11.20 -11.81
C GLN A 155 1.01 -11.33 -13.26
N ILE A 156 2.33 -11.20 -13.45
CA ILE A 156 2.99 -11.37 -14.75
C ILE A 156 2.82 -12.80 -15.25
N SER A 157 3.01 -13.79 -14.37
CA SER A 157 2.93 -15.22 -14.70
C SER A 157 1.51 -15.77 -14.84
N GLY A 158 0.48 -14.95 -14.68
CA GLY A 158 -0.92 -15.39 -14.74
C GLY A 158 -1.31 -16.40 -13.64
N LEU A 159 -0.56 -16.44 -12.54
CA LEU A 159 -0.89 -17.31 -11.41
C LEU A 159 -2.12 -16.77 -10.68
N ASP A 160 -3.08 -17.63 -10.39
CA ASP A 160 -4.29 -17.22 -9.66
C ASP A 160 -3.94 -16.88 -8.20
N ARG A 161 -4.41 -15.75 -7.71
CA ARG A 161 -4.20 -15.25 -6.34
C ARG A 161 -4.74 -16.19 -5.24
N ARG A 162 -5.55 -17.18 -5.59
CA ARG A 162 -6.24 -18.08 -4.65
C ARG A 162 -5.51 -19.41 -4.41
N GLU A 163 -4.49 -19.74 -5.17
CA GLU A 163 -3.74 -21.00 -5.00
C GLU A 163 -2.71 -20.88 -3.86
N LYS A 164 -2.67 -21.81 -2.91
CA LYS A 164 -1.66 -21.86 -1.83
C LYS A 164 -0.27 -22.23 -2.39
N GLY A 165 0.81 -21.73 -1.78
CA GLY A 165 2.20 -22.11 -2.14
C GLY A 165 2.78 -21.42 -3.37
N ARG A 166 2.28 -20.28 -3.79
CA ARG A 166 2.61 -19.61 -5.06
C ARG A 166 4.03 -19.06 -5.16
N GLY A 167 4.62 -18.65 -4.05
CA GLY A 167 6.01 -18.21 -4.05
C GLY A 167 6.98 -19.27 -4.57
N GLU A 168 6.62 -20.55 -4.42
CA GLU A 168 7.42 -21.70 -4.85
C GLU A 168 7.36 -21.96 -6.36
N CYS A 169 6.30 -21.50 -7.03
CA CYS A 169 6.08 -21.73 -8.47
C CYS A 169 6.65 -20.61 -9.35
N LEU A 170 7.18 -19.54 -8.75
CA LEU A 170 7.71 -18.40 -9.51
C LEU A 170 9.18 -18.62 -9.88
N SER A 171 9.49 -18.58 -11.18
CA SER A 171 10.89 -18.67 -11.60
C SER A 171 11.72 -17.47 -11.12
N ILE A 172 12.99 -17.68 -10.88
CA ILE A 172 13.93 -16.63 -10.42
C ILE A 172 13.97 -15.47 -11.44
N SER A 173 13.88 -15.80 -12.73
CA SER A 173 13.90 -14.79 -13.80
C SER A 173 12.69 -13.85 -13.74
N VAL A 174 11.49 -14.39 -13.48
CA VAL A 174 10.27 -13.58 -13.34
C VAL A 174 10.34 -12.71 -12.08
N GLN A 175 10.84 -13.26 -10.97
CA GLN A 175 11.01 -12.50 -9.72
C GLN A 175 12.01 -11.34 -9.90
N GLY A 176 13.16 -11.60 -10.54
CA GLY A 176 14.17 -10.59 -10.83
C GLY A 176 13.67 -9.50 -11.79
N PHE A 177 12.89 -9.89 -12.81
CA PHE A 177 12.24 -8.95 -13.71
C PHE A 177 11.24 -8.05 -12.95
N ALA A 178 10.37 -8.64 -12.13
CA ALA A 178 9.40 -7.90 -11.32
C ALA A 178 10.09 -6.91 -10.35
N ALA A 179 11.17 -7.33 -9.70
CA ALA A 179 11.96 -6.45 -8.82
C ALA A 179 12.59 -5.28 -9.59
N SER A 180 13.03 -5.49 -10.82
CA SER A 180 13.57 -4.43 -11.68
C SER A 180 12.49 -3.42 -12.08
N VAL A 181 11.29 -3.89 -12.45
CA VAL A 181 10.11 -3.04 -12.74
C VAL A 181 9.74 -2.21 -11.50
N LEU A 182 9.63 -2.87 -10.35
CA LEU A 182 9.32 -2.21 -9.08
C LEU A 182 10.32 -1.08 -8.77
N THR A 183 11.62 -1.34 -8.91
CA THR A 183 12.67 -0.34 -8.66
C THR A 183 12.56 0.83 -9.63
N GLY A 184 12.33 0.58 -10.92
CA GLY A 184 12.18 1.61 -11.95
C GLY A 184 10.97 2.52 -11.69
N VAL A 185 9.80 1.94 -11.44
CA VAL A 185 8.57 2.70 -11.16
C VAL A 185 8.71 3.50 -9.86
N THR A 186 9.25 2.87 -8.80
CA THR A 186 9.52 3.54 -7.53
C THR A 186 10.45 4.74 -7.71
N THR A 187 11.51 4.61 -8.50
CA THR A 187 12.45 5.69 -8.80
C THR A 187 11.73 6.88 -9.48
N ALA A 188 10.84 6.60 -10.44
CA ALA A 188 10.07 7.65 -11.11
C ALA A 188 9.15 8.41 -10.13
N PHE A 189 8.52 7.71 -9.18
CA PHE A 189 7.67 8.34 -8.16
C PHE A 189 8.48 9.19 -7.18
N LEU A 190 9.66 8.72 -6.78
CA LEU A 190 10.58 9.47 -5.91
C LEU A 190 11.11 10.74 -6.59
N GLN A 191 11.51 10.65 -7.85
CA GLN A 191 11.92 11.79 -8.66
C GLN A 191 10.78 12.83 -8.86
N ALA A 192 9.54 12.38 -8.84
CA ALA A 192 8.37 13.26 -8.85
C ALA A 192 8.10 13.95 -7.51
N GLY A 193 8.70 13.47 -6.41
CA GLY A 193 8.61 14.05 -5.07
C GLY A 193 7.73 13.29 -4.08
N ALA A 194 7.58 11.97 -4.24
CA ALA A 194 6.95 11.15 -3.23
C ALA A 194 7.78 11.13 -1.92
N ASP A 195 7.13 11.31 -0.77
CA ASP A 195 7.77 11.26 0.56
C ASP A 195 7.75 9.86 1.17
N LEU A 196 6.90 8.97 0.66
CA LEU A 196 6.69 7.64 1.19
C LEU A 196 6.26 6.70 0.06
N ILE A 197 6.84 5.49 0.05
CA ILE A 197 6.47 4.42 -0.86
C ILE A 197 5.91 3.25 -0.06
N VAL A 198 4.69 2.83 -0.41
CA VAL A 198 4.06 1.63 0.13
C VAL A 198 4.23 0.50 -0.89
N ILE A 199 5.00 -0.51 -0.55
CA ILE A 199 5.17 -1.74 -1.31
C ILE A 199 4.12 -2.73 -0.82
N LEU A 200 3.14 -3.03 -1.66
CA LEU A 200 2.02 -3.92 -1.33
C LEU A 200 2.37 -5.35 -1.70
N GLU A 201 2.55 -6.21 -0.70
CA GLU A 201 2.87 -7.63 -0.91
C GLU A 201 1.76 -8.53 -0.39
N GLU A 202 1.14 -9.28 -1.29
CA GLU A 202 0.09 -10.25 -0.99
C GLU A 202 0.66 -11.67 -0.92
N ILE A 203 1.69 -11.95 -1.75
CA ILE A 203 2.33 -13.25 -1.84
C ILE A 203 3.59 -13.23 -1.00
N LEU A 204 3.68 -14.16 -0.06
CA LEU A 204 4.86 -14.36 0.78
C LEU A 204 5.74 -15.49 0.21
N PRO A 205 7.05 -15.48 0.50
CA PRO A 205 7.96 -16.55 0.07
C PRO A 205 7.58 -17.88 0.72
N ALA A 206 8.19 -18.98 0.28
CA ALA A 206 8.08 -20.26 0.96
C ALA A 206 8.61 -20.19 2.40
N GLN A 207 8.17 -21.12 3.28
CA GLN A 207 8.53 -21.14 4.71
C GLN A 207 9.96 -21.68 4.96
N SER A 208 10.94 -21.12 4.24
CA SER A 208 12.35 -21.42 4.48
C SER A 208 13.15 -20.12 4.67
N ALA A 209 14.20 -20.15 5.46
CA ALA A 209 15.09 -19.01 5.65
C ALA A 209 15.67 -18.53 4.31
N GLU A 210 16.07 -19.45 3.46
CA GLU A 210 16.64 -19.16 2.13
C GLU A 210 15.64 -18.41 1.23
N SER A 211 14.36 -18.82 1.24
CA SER A 211 13.32 -18.14 0.47
C SER A 211 13.06 -16.72 0.98
N TYR A 212 13.13 -16.53 2.31
CA TYR A 212 13.02 -15.22 2.92
C TYR A 212 14.19 -14.31 2.59
N ASP A 213 15.41 -14.82 2.69
CA ASP A 213 16.62 -14.08 2.32
C ASP A 213 16.58 -13.68 0.85
N SER A 214 16.14 -14.57 -0.03
CA SER A 214 15.93 -14.28 -1.45
C SER A 214 14.92 -13.16 -1.65
N TRP A 215 13.79 -13.18 -0.97
CA TRP A 215 12.78 -12.14 -1.04
C TRP A 215 13.27 -10.78 -0.51
N VAL A 216 13.98 -10.77 0.61
CA VAL A 216 14.62 -9.55 1.16
C VAL A 216 15.62 -8.99 0.15
N ASN A 217 16.41 -9.85 -0.49
CA ASN A 217 17.34 -9.44 -1.53
C ASN A 217 16.67 -8.85 -2.78
N LEU A 218 15.47 -9.32 -3.16
CA LEU A 218 14.66 -8.73 -4.22
C LEU A 218 14.14 -7.32 -3.86
N LEU A 219 13.85 -7.08 -2.60
CA LEU A 219 13.36 -5.79 -2.09
C LEU A 219 14.47 -4.77 -1.84
N ALA A 220 15.68 -5.23 -1.52
CA ALA A 220 16.79 -4.40 -1.08
C ALA A 220 17.13 -3.25 -2.06
N PRO A 221 17.23 -3.44 -3.39
CA PRO A 221 17.49 -2.34 -4.32
C PRO A 221 16.45 -1.24 -4.23
N THR A 222 15.16 -1.61 -4.17
CA THR A 222 14.05 -0.65 -4.06
C THR A 222 14.08 0.10 -2.73
N ILE A 223 14.28 -0.59 -1.61
CA ILE A 223 14.40 0.03 -0.28
C ILE A 223 15.58 1.00 -0.24
N ASN A 224 16.72 0.62 -0.80
CA ASN A 224 17.91 1.48 -0.86
C ASN A 224 17.65 2.75 -1.68
N VAL A 225 16.97 2.64 -2.82
CA VAL A 225 16.59 3.81 -3.64
C VAL A 225 15.63 4.70 -2.87
N ILE A 226 14.62 4.15 -2.19
CA ILE A 226 13.68 4.95 -1.38
C ILE A 226 14.45 5.73 -0.30
N ARG A 227 15.36 5.07 0.42
CA ARG A 227 16.17 5.71 1.47
C ARG A 227 17.14 6.76 0.91
N PHE A 228 17.72 6.51 -0.27
CA PHE A 228 18.57 7.48 -0.96
C PHE A 228 17.85 8.81 -1.26
N TYR A 229 16.56 8.75 -1.60
CA TYR A 229 15.71 9.93 -1.78
C TYR A 229 15.14 10.50 -0.45
N GLU A 230 15.60 10.04 0.69
CA GLU A 230 15.09 10.41 2.03
C GLU A 230 13.58 10.19 2.19
N ALA A 231 13.01 9.27 1.43
CA ALA A 231 11.61 8.84 1.54
C ALA A 231 11.47 7.65 2.49
N LEU A 232 10.28 7.45 3.04
CA LEU A 232 10.00 6.38 3.99
C LEU A 232 9.56 5.11 3.25
N PRO A 233 10.33 3.99 3.32
CA PRO A 233 9.89 2.72 2.79
C PRO A 233 8.92 2.03 3.75
N VAL A 234 7.80 1.56 3.21
CA VAL A 234 6.78 0.79 3.94
C VAL A 234 6.48 -0.48 3.14
N ILE A 235 6.66 -1.64 3.73
CA ILE A 235 6.14 -2.90 3.19
C ILE A 235 4.80 -3.17 3.87
N GLN A 236 3.74 -3.24 3.10
CA GLN A 236 2.42 -3.60 3.60
C GLN A 236 2.08 -5.02 3.15
N LEU A 237 2.04 -5.94 4.11
CA LEU A 237 1.59 -7.31 3.90
C LEU A 237 0.06 -7.33 3.95
N THR A 238 -0.57 -7.86 2.91
CA THR A 238 -2.05 -7.82 2.80
C THR A 238 -2.71 -9.16 3.11
N ASN A 239 -1.96 -10.27 3.06
CA ASN A 239 -2.45 -11.62 3.33
C ASN A 239 -2.35 -11.95 4.82
N ALA A 240 -3.46 -11.84 5.55
CA ALA A 240 -3.48 -12.08 7.00
C ALA A 240 -3.10 -13.52 7.37
N GLN A 241 -3.56 -14.53 6.61
CA GLN A 241 -3.21 -15.93 6.87
C GLN A 241 -1.73 -16.19 6.60
N GLY A 242 -1.20 -15.69 5.49
CA GLY A 242 0.23 -15.78 5.19
C GLY A 242 1.09 -15.14 6.29
N VAL A 243 0.68 -13.98 6.81
CA VAL A 243 1.38 -13.33 7.94
C VAL A 243 1.36 -14.21 9.19
N LEU A 244 0.24 -14.88 9.50
CA LEU A 244 0.15 -15.79 10.63
C LEU A 244 1.06 -17.03 10.46
N ASP A 245 1.08 -17.60 9.27
CA ASP A 245 1.90 -18.77 8.95
C ASP A 245 3.40 -18.45 9.03
N HIS A 246 3.79 -17.20 8.74
CA HIS A 246 5.18 -16.74 8.69
C HIS A 246 5.56 -15.80 9.86
N TRP A 247 4.77 -15.74 10.91
CA TRP A 247 4.89 -14.76 12.01
C TRP A 247 6.31 -14.63 12.57
N THR A 248 6.89 -15.75 13.02
CA THR A 248 8.21 -15.76 13.65
C THR A 248 9.28 -15.24 12.72
N THR A 249 9.28 -15.66 11.46
CA THR A 249 10.26 -15.26 10.46
C THR A 249 10.16 -13.76 10.14
N ILE A 250 8.94 -13.21 9.99
CA ILE A 250 8.73 -11.78 9.75
C ILE A 250 9.32 -10.93 10.89
N PHE A 251 9.13 -11.35 12.14
CA PHE A 251 9.61 -10.59 13.30
C PHE A 251 11.10 -10.80 13.62
N GLN A 252 11.70 -11.90 13.15
CA GLN A 252 13.13 -12.13 13.28
C GLN A 252 13.98 -11.36 12.29
N GLN A 253 13.40 -10.92 11.17
CA GLN A 253 14.11 -10.13 10.16
C GLN A 253 14.42 -8.72 10.66
N GLN A 254 15.60 -8.23 10.31
CA GLN A 254 15.99 -6.83 10.52
C GLN A 254 15.54 -6.01 9.31
N TRP A 255 14.44 -5.29 9.47
CA TRP A 255 13.88 -4.47 8.40
C TRP A 255 14.44 -3.04 8.40
N ASP A 256 14.94 -2.59 7.25
CA ASP A 256 15.29 -1.19 7.01
C ASP A 256 14.09 -0.34 6.54
N CYS A 257 12.89 -0.79 6.82
CA CYS A 257 11.61 -0.19 6.46
C CYS A 257 10.58 -0.42 7.57
N VAL A 258 9.43 0.23 7.46
CA VAL A 258 8.26 -0.09 8.27
C VAL A 258 7.55 -1.29 7.66
N VAL A 259 7.21 -2.28 8.49
CA VAL A 259 6.40 -3.42 8.08
C VAL A 259 4.98 -3.24 8.63
N SER A 260 4.02 -3.04 7.73
CA SER A 260 2.60 -2.90 8.07
C SER A 260 1.88 -4.24 7.93
N LEU A 261 1.25 -4.70 9.01
CA LEU A 261 0.60 -5.99 9.10
C LEU A 261 -0.93 -5.85 9.14
N PRO A 262 -1.68 -6.83 8.62
CA PRO A 262 -3.14 -6.84 8.71
C PRO A 262 -3.61 -6.87 10.17
N ALA A 263 -4.57 -6.00 10.51
CA ALA A 263 -5.14 -5.94 11.86
C ALA A 263 -5.72 -7.30 12.32
N ALA A 264 -6.26 -8.10 11.40
CA ALA A 264 -6.76 -9.43 11.70
C ALA A 264 -5.67 -10.37 12.24
N ALA A 265 -4.48 -10.39 11.60
CA ALA A 265 -3.35 -11.19 12.05
C ALA A 265 -2.84 -10.71 13.42
N MET A 266 -2.72 -9.42 13.62
CA MET A 266 -2.32 -8.81 14.90
C MET A 266 -3.28 -9.15 16.03
N THR A 267 -4.58 -9.12 15.78
CA THR A 267 -5.61 -9.44 16.77
C THR A 267 -5.55 -10.91 17.19
N LEU A 268 -5.37 -11.85 16.25
CA LEU A 268 -5.25 -13.28 16.54
C LEU A 268 -4.01 -13.57 17.38
N ARG A 269 -2.85 -13.05 17.03
CA ARG A 269 -1.60 -13.25 17.78
C ARG A 269 -1.63 -12.62 19.16
N HIS A 270 -2.29 -11.49 19.32
CA HIS A 270 -2.49 -10.89 20.65
C HIS A 270 -3.30 -11.81 21.59
N ARG A 271 -4.36 -12.43 21.11
CA ARG A 271 -5.17 -13.38 21.89
C ARG A 271 -4.36 -14.61 22.30
N GLU A 272 -3.36 -15.00 21.53
CA GLU A 272 -2.45 -16.10 21.82
C GLU A 272 -1.31 -15.72 22.78
N GLY A 273 -1.24 -14.46 23.23
CA GLY A 273 -0.19 -13.96 24.13
C GLY A 273 1.20 -13.78 23.50
N SER A 274 1.27 -13.80 22.16
CA SER A 274 2.56 -13.83 21.41
C SER A 274 3.10 -12.44 21.02
N LEU A 275 2.58 -11.35 21.59
CA LEU A 275 2.97 -9.96 21.22
C LEU A 275 3.83 -9.30 22.31
N GLU A 276 5.01 -9.86 22.59
CA GLU A 276 5.86 -9.31 23.65
C GLU A 276 6.75 -8.14 23.24
N THR A 277 7.02 -7.89 21.96
CA THR A 277 7.89 -6.79 21.54
C THR A 277 7.42 -6.14 20.23
N CYS A 278 6.75 -5.00 20.32
CA CYS A 278 6.48 -4.18 19.15
C CYS A 278 7.70 -3.33 18.79
N SER A 279 8.29 -3.59 17.63
CA SER A 279 9.37 -2.78 17.07
C SER A 279 8.89 -1.35 16.76
N ALA A 280 9.80 -0.38 16.86
CA ALA A 280 9.55 1.00 16.44
C ALA A 280 9.19 1.14 14.94
N LYS A 281 9.38 0.08 14.16
CA LYS A 281 9.10 0.03 12.71
C LYS A 281 7.86 -0.79 12.37
N LEU A 282 6.93 -0.98 13.31
CA LEU A 282 5.70 -1.71 13.09
C LEU A 282 4.57 -0.78 12.64
N GLY A 283 3.91 -1.13 11.56
CA GLY A 283 2.66 -0.54 11.08
C GLY A 283 1.48 -1.51 11.20
N ILE A 284 0.27 -0.99 11.07
CA ILE A 284 -0.95 -1.77 11.02
C ILE A 284 -1.84 -1.32 9.88
N SER A 285 -2.42 -2.27 9.15
CA SER A 285 -3.43 -1.99 8.13
C SER A 285 -4.82 -2.41 8.60
N LEU A 286 -5.74 -1.43 8.59
CA LEU A 286 -7.12 -1.61 9.00
C LEU A 286 -7.92 -2.27 7.87
N PRO A 287 -8.82 -3.23 8.18
CA PRO A 287 -9.66 -3.87 7.16
C PRO A 287 -10.65 -2.86 6.57
N LEU A 288 -10.95 -2.99 5.28
CA LEU A 288 -11.87 -2.09 4.57
C LEU A 288 -13.30 -2.18 5.11
N GLU A 289 -13.68 -3.30 5.71
CA GLU A 289 -14.97 -3.52 6.37
C GLU A 289 -15.15 -2.59 7.58
N ALA A 290 -14.08 -2.20 8.25
CA ALA A 290 -14.12 -1.20 9.31
C ALA A 290 -14.58 0.19 8.80
N CYS A 291 -14.49 0.41 7.49
CA CYS A 291 -14.92 1.64 6.81
C CYS A 291 -16.36 1.55 6.26
N ARG A 292 -17.10 0.47 6.52
CA ARG A 292 -18.50 0.30 6.11
C ARG A 292 -19.43 0.55 7.27
N PRO A 293 -20.63 1.19 7.04
CA PRO A 293 -21.66 1.24 8.06
C PRO A 293 -22.15 -0.19 8.35
N GLU A 294 -22.24 -0.58 9.63
CA GLU A 294 -22.94 -1.80 9.98
C GLU A 294 -24.43 -1.64 9.67
N PRO A 295 -25.10 -2.66 9.12
CA PRO A 295 -26.56 -2.71 9.02
C PRO A 295 -27.14 -3.00 10.39
N SER A 296 -27.06 -2.08 11.33
CA SER A 296 -27.69 -2.20 12.63
C SER A 296 -29.13 -1.66 12.55
N GLY A 297 -30.09 -2.56 12.72
CA GLY A 297 -31.48 -2.21 12.94
C GLY A 297 -31.64 -1.40 14.24
N GLY A 298 -31.73 -0.09 14.13
CA GLY A 298 -32.17 0.80 15.17
C GLY A 298 -31.09 1.71 15.75
N LYS A 299 -31.23 2.99 15.39
CA LYS A 299 -30.49 4.18 15.85
C LYS A 299 -29.02 4.27 15.44
N ASP A 300 -28.71 5.35 14.74
CA ASP A 300 -27.47 5.86 14.14
C ASP A 300 -26.16 5.82 14.97
N GLU A 301 -25.89 4.79 15.70
CA GLU A 301 -24.62 4.58 16.39
C GLU A 301 -23.69 3.66 15.57
N LEU A 302 -23.08 4.25 14.56
CA LEU A 302 -21.91 3.70 13.90
C LEU A 302 -20.72 3.76 14.85
N THR A 303 -20.44 2.79 15.64
CA THR A 303 -19.25 2.74 16.49
C THR A 303 -18.11 2.08 15.72
N PHE A 304 -17.00 2.81 15.50
CA PHE A 304 -15.72 2.18 15.21
C PHE A 304 -15.36 1.35 16.44
N ARG A 305 -15.70 0.05 16.40
CA ARG A 305 -15.17 -0.88 17.40
C ARG A 305 -13.73 -1.14 17.02
N PRO A 306 -12.75 -0.73 17.84
CA PRO A 306 -11.39 -1.24 17.68
C PRO A 306 -11.50 -2.76 17.79
N LEU A 307 -11.31 -3.46 16.68
CA LEU A 307 -11.50 -4.91 16.49
C LEU A 307 -10.53 -5.76 17.36
N GLY A 308 -10.47 -5.53 18.67
CA GLY A 308 -9.52 -6.21 19.56
C GLY A 308 -8.06 -5.97 19.17
N ILE A 309 -7.79 -4.89 18.44
CA ILE A 309 -6.44 -4.52 17.97
C ILE A 309 -5.56 -4.31 19.21
N PRO A 310 -4.40 -4.98 19.27
CA PRO A 310 -3.49 -4.85 20.40
C PRO A 310 -3.09 -3.38 20.61
N ARG A 311 -2.97 -2.96 21.85
CA ARG A 311 -2.40 -1.66 22.21
C ARG A 311 -0.87 -1.69 22.10
N CYS A 312 -0.38 -1.91 20.90
CA CYS A 312 1.03 -1.82 20.57
C CYS A 312 1.39 -0.40 20.14
N ARG A 313 2.69 -0.09 20.19
CA ARG A 313 3.20 1.18 19.67
C ARG A 313 3.39 1.08 18.16
N TYR A 314 2.34 1.40 17.40
CA TYR A 314 2.44 1.46 15.95
C TYR A 314 3.10 2.77 15.50
N SER A 315 3.90 2.68 14.45
CA SER A 315 4.50 3.85 13.79
C SER A 315 3.59 4.41 12.69
N ILE A 316 2.85 3.51 12.02
CA ILE A 316 1.96 3.84 10.92
C ILE A 316 0.64 3.08 11.08
N ILE A 317 -0.45 3.75 10.74
CA ILE A 317 -1.77 3.17 10.56
C ILE A 317 -2.21 3.45 9.14
N THR A 318 -2.53 2.41 8.38
CA THR A 318 -3.01 2.49 7.01
C THR A 318 -4.32 1.70 6.85
N THR A 319 -4.85 1.60 5.63
CA THR A 319 -5.96 0.69 5.29
C THR A 319 -5.42 -0.51 4.52
N ALA A 320 -6.09 -1.66 4.59
CA ALA A 320 -5.68 -2.88 3.90
C ALA A 320 -5.68 -2.73 2.36
N GLY A 321 -6.35 -1.72 1.85
CA GLY A 321 -6.40 -1.36 0.43
C GLY A 321 -7.05 0.00 0.25
N ASP A 322 -7.39 0.32 -0.99
CA ASP A 322 -8.06 1.56 -1.36
C ASP A 322 -9.53 1.55 -0.92
N ILE A 323 -9.96 2.65 -0.34
CA ILE A 323 -11.35 2.82 0.12
C ILE A 323 -12.25 3.01 -1.10
N PRO A 324 -13.29 2.13 -1.28
CA PRO A 324 -14.14 2.17 -2.45
C PRO A 324 -14.90 3.49 -2.62
N PRO A 325 -15.19 3.92 -3.87
CA PRO A 325 -16.01 5.10 -4.14
C PRO A 325 -17.42 5.05 -3.55
N THR A 326 -17.93 3.83 -3.30
CA THR A 326 -19.25 3.58 -2.73
C THR A 326 -19.33 3.85 -1.23
N THR A 327 -18.19 4.07 -0.55
CA THR A 327 -18.15 4.33 0.89
C THR A 327 -18.88 5.63 1.23
N ASP A 328 -19.68 5.62 2.30
CA ASP A 328 -20.36 6.83 2.76
C ASP A 328 -19.39 7.85 3.35
N MET A 329 -19.50 9.12 2.92
CA MET A 329 -18.60 10.20 3.35
C MET A 329 -18.69 10.45 4.86
N LYS A 330 -19.90 10.39 5.45
CA LYS A 330 -20.07 10.66 6.89
C LYS A 330 -19.41 9.54 7.70
N CYS A 331 -19.55 8.30 7.25
CA CYS A 331 -18.89 7.15 7.83
C CYS A 331 -17.37 7.32 7.78
N LEU A 332 -16.83 7.71 6.63
CA LEU A 332 -15.40 7.93 6.42
C LEU A 332 -14.84 9.03 7.35
N LEU A 333 -15.51 10.18 7.40
CA LEU A 333 -15.11 11.29 8.28
C LEU A 333 -15.11 10.90 9.75
N ARG A 334 -16.07 10.09 10.19
CA ARG A 334 -16.17 9.64 11.56
C ARG A 334 -15.05 8.66 11.90
N ILE A 335 -14.84 7.62 11.10
CA ILE A 335 -13.76 6.64 11.29
C ILE A 335 -12.42 7.37 11.35
N PHE A 336 -12.18 8.30 10.44
CA PHE A 336 -10.92 9.04 10.38
C PHE A 336 -10.75 10.02 11.54
N GLY A 337 -11.84 10.47 12.16
CA GLY A 337 -11.79 11.24 13.40
C GLY A 337 -11.51 10.38 14.64
N GLU A 338 -11.93 9.12 14.64
CA GLU A 338 -11.79 8.19 15.78
C GLU A 338 -10.45 7.43 15.76
N VAL A 339 -9.96 7.01 14.60
CA VAL A 339 -8.72 6.21 14.46
C VAL A 339 -7.52 6.89 15.15
N PRO A 340 -7.16 8.16 14.87
CA PRO A 340 -6.03 8.80 15.54
C PRO A 340 -6.19 8.85 17.05
N ARG A 341 -7.42 9.04 17.57
CA ARG A 341 -7.70 9.07 19.00
C ARG A 341 -7.54 7.71 19.66
N THR A 342 -7.95 6.65 18.97
CA THR A 342 -7.86 5.26 19.47
C THR A 342 -6.42 4.81 19.63
N PHE A 343 -5.55 5.23 18.71
CA PHE A 343 -4.14 4.83 18.66
C PHE A 343 -3.17 5.92 19.19
N SER A 344 -3.68 7.05 19.66
CA SER A 344 -2.83 8.03 20.36
C SER A 344 -2.23 7.37 21.59
N ASN A 345 -0.93 7.31 21.66
CA ASN A 345 -0.21 6.84 22.84
C ASN A 345 -0.52 7.80 23.99
N ARG A 346 -1.28 7.35 24.98
CA ARG A 346 -1.35 7.93 26.32
C ARG A 346 -0.25 7.35 27.20
#